data_d804007987364efd9506fcbdfa5f7885
#
_entry.id   d804007987364efd9506fcbdfa5f7885
#
_cell.length_a   1.000
_cell.length_b   1.000
_cell.length_c   1.000
_cell.angle_alpha   90.00
_cell.angle_beta   90.00
_cell.angle_gamma   90.00
#
_symmetry.space_group_name_H-M   'P 1'
#
loop_
_entity.id
_entity.type
_entity.pdbx_description
1 polymer ?
#
loop_
_entity_poly.entity_id
_entity_poly.type
_entity_poly.pdbx_seq_one_letter_code
_entity_poly.pdbx_strand_id
1 'polypeptide(L)'
;MYIPISITTKRYRAGILLLLLLLPLAAQAGGGGTGKQNPVVKGALWVKTLIDSMAVKGIDRSYISQPKRPWAAELRTEASETVLKMHADFPLNSGNQATMTVTTRNGFSTLAGAWVGYRGYGFGLSKNLSGNGGTLSFGAMGGSFGINFRINTYSSSTPDLRLSYSSRDYNFDEHNIEDLDAPISVRSLFLDGYYMFNGKRFSYAAAYDQSLIQRRSAGSLMAGAMYYHSSAKYDDDANYALVAMMKGVGKLKFTQASIGAGYAYNWVPARGWLVNAMLMPMLQFYNSISAYTYRFYSDGFDATDILFTNYDRILEEVLNGLSDGADDSGGADDSGDEVNIELREGGVETTHNYIGFNFDARLAVVYNWSDWYLRVYGHYNRFRYSNDIGYGHTDEWRVYASLGFRF
;
A
#
# COMPACT_ATOMS: atom_id res chain seq x y z
N MET A 1 -24.06 5.34 -27.50
CA MET A 1 -22.96 4.94 -28.41
C MET A 1 -21.66 5.00 -27.59
N TYR A 2 -21.35 3.90 -26.88
CA TYR A 2 -20.15 3.78 -26.04
C TYR A 2 -19.05 3.12 -26.87
N ILE A 3 -17.94 3.82 -27.01
CA ILE A 3 -16.71 3.27 -27.60
C ILE A 3 -15.91 2.62 -26.47
N PRO A 4 -15.66 1.31 -26.47
CA PRO A 4 -14.79 0.70 -25.48
C PRO A 4 -13.33 0.96 -25.85
N ILE A 5 -12.65 1.82 -25.09
CA ILE A 5 -11.19 1.97 -25.18
C ILE A 5 -10.56 0.82 -24.42
N SER A 6 -10.31 -0.27 -25.13
CA SER A 6 -9.48 -1.37 -24.65
C SER A 6 -8.01 -0.95 -24.73
N ILE A 7 -7.48 -0.36 -23.67
CA ILE A 7 -6.06 -0.08 -23.54
C ILE A 7 -5.36 -1.36 -23.09
N THR A 8 -4.71 -2.02 -24.02
CA THR A 8 -3.87 -3.20 -23.77
C THR A 8 -2.64 -2.82 -22.93
N THR A 9 -2.78 -2.91 -21.60
CA THR A 9 -1.78 -2.54 -20.59
C THR A 9 -0.49 -3.39 -20.62
N LYS A 10 -0.42 -4.47 -21.40
CA LYS A 10 0.77 -5.32 -21.50
C LYS A 10 1.96 -4.69 -22.24
N ARG A 11 1.72 -3.79 -23.21
CA ARG A 11 2.81 -3.20 -24.02
C ARG A 11 3.57 -2.07 -23.33
N TYR A 12 2.95 -1.32 -22.44
CA TYR A 12 3.62 -0.21 -21.72
C TYR A 12 4.52 -0.68 -20.59
N ARG A 13 4.21 -1.82 -19.96
CA ARG A 13 5.06 -2.41 -18.88
C ARG A 13 6.43 -2.85 -19.41
N ALA A 14 6.48 -3.39 -20.61
CA ALA A 14 7.74 -3.77 -21.26
C ALA A 14 8.58 -2.56 -21.66
N GLY A 15 7.95 -1.47 -22.09
CA GLY A 15 8.63 -0.25 -22.54
C GLY A 15 9.37 0.49 -21.40
N ILE A 16 8.75 0.62 -20.25
CA ILE A 16 9.36 1.30 -19.07
C ILE A 16 10.50 0.44 -18.51
N LEU A 17 10.32 -0.88 -18.41
CA LEU A 17 11.39 -1.80 -18.00
C LEU A 17 12.55 -1.81 -19.00
N LEU A 18 12.25 -1.76 -20.29
CA LEU A 18 13.26 -1.69 -21.36
C LEU A 18 14.04 -0.38 -21.31
N LEU A 19 13.37 0.75 -21.00
CA LEU A 19 14.02 2.06 -20.85
C LEU A 19 14.97 2.09 -19.64
N LEU A 20 14.59 1.47 -18.54
CA LEU A 20 15.41 1.36 -17.33
C LEU A 20 16.60 0.40 -17.51
N LEU A 21 16.43 -0.68 -18.29
CA LEU A 21 17.51 -1.62 -18.63
C LEU A 21 18.48 -1.09 -19.69
N LEU A 22 18.04 -0.15 -20.55
CA LEU A 22 18.89 0.47 -21.58
C LEU A 22 19.77 1.61 -21.03
N LEU A 23 19.46 2.19 -19.86
CA LEU A 23 20.27 3.24 -19.25
C LEU A 23 21.74 2.83 -18.97
N PRO A 24 22.05 1.63 -18.44
CA PRO A 24 23.45 1.20 -18.27
C PRO A 24 24.15 0.86 -19.58
N LEU A 25 23.45 0.34 -20.57
CA LEU A 25 23.99 0.05 -21.89
C LEU A 25 24.35 1.33 -22.66
N ALA A 26 23.54 2.40 -22.53
CA ALA A 26 23.83 3.70 -23.11
C ALA A 26 25.02 4.40 -22.43
N ALA A 27 25.28 4.12 -21.15
CA ALA A 27 26.43 4.64 -20.42
C ALA A 27 27.76 4.02 -20.88
N GLN A 28 27.75 2.78 -21.37
CA GLN A 28 28.93 2.10 -21.91
C GLN A 28 29.19 2.42 -23.41
N ALA A 29 28.14 2.78 -24.16
CA ALA A 29 28.24 3.09 -25.59
C ALA A 29 28.82 4.48 -25.92
N GLY A 30 29.18 5.29 -24.91
CA GLY A 30 29.73 6.65 -25.06
C GLY A 30 31.22 6.73 -25.43
N GLY A 31 31.90 5.64 -25.76
CA GLY A 31 33.28 5.58 -26.16
C GLY A 31 33.47 5.52 -27.69
N GLY A 32 33.73 6.65 -28.31
CA GLY A 32 34.44 6.77 -29.59
C GLY A 32 33.73 6.32 -30.87
N GLY A 33 33.16 7.27 -31.61
CA GLY A 33 32.75 7.05 -32.99
C GLY A 33 31.95 8.24 -33.57
N THR A 34 32.47 8.90 -34.56
CA THR A 34 31.86 10.03 -35.31
C THR A 34 30.78 9.56 -36.32
N GLY A 35 29.92 8.61 -35.91
CA GLY A 35 28.78 8.14 -36.71
C GLY A 35 27.47 8.77 -36.22
N LYS A 36 26.47 8.90 -37.11
CA LYS A 36 25.11 9.35 -36.81
C LYS A 36 24.55 8.50 -35.65
N GLN A 37 24.53 9.07 -34.44
CA GLN A 37 24.03 8.38 -33.27
C GLN A 37 22.56 7.97 -33.48
N ASN A 38 22.25 6.73 -33.15
CA ASN A 38 20.90 6.19 -33.16
C ASN A 38 19.96 7.10 -32.31
N PRO A 39 18.76 7.47 -32.80
CA PRO A 39 17.83 8.35 -32.11
C PRO A 39 17.47 7.84 -30.71
N VAL A 40 17.47 6.53 -30.47
CA VAL A 40 17.28 5.92 -29.15
C VAL A 40 18.43 6.28 -28.18
N VAL A 41 19.68 6.23 -28.68
CA VAL A 41 20.87 6.60 -27.89
C VAL A 41 20.87 8.10 -27.56
N LYS A 42 20.48 8.95 -28.51
CA LYS A 42 20.32 10.40 -28.27
C LYS A 42 19.25 10.67 -27.20
N GLY A 43 18.10 10.00 -27.29
CA GLY A 43 17.03 10.10 -26.29
C GLY A 43 17.49 9.66 -24.89
N ALA A 44 18.20 8.55 -24.79
CA ALA A 44 18.74 8.05 -23.54
C ALA A 44 19.80 9.00 -22.93
N LEU A 45 20.67 9.57 -23.74
CA LEU A 45 21.66 10.57 -23.32
C LEU A 45 21.00 11.87 -22.88
N TRP A 46 19.94 12.32 -23.54
CA TRP A 46 19.18 13.50 -23.15
C TRP A 46 18.51 13.28 -21.78
N VAL A 47 17.84 12.14 -21.59
CA VAL A 47 17.22 11.75 -20.31
C VAL A 47 18.29 11.69 -19.21
N LYS A 48 19.46 11.07 -19.48
CA LYS A 48 20.59 11.05 -18.53
C LYS A 48 21.05 12.46 -18.15
N THR A 49 21.21 13.35 -19.13
CA THR A 49 21.65 14.73 -18.88
C THR A 49 20.62 15.52 -18.05
N LEU A 50 19.33 15.30 -18.35
CA LEU A 50 18.24 15.89 -17.58
C LEU A 50 18.27 15.41 -16.11
N ILE A 51 18.38 14.11 -15.90
CA ILE A 51 18.52 13.48 -14.56
C ILE A 51 19.72 14.06 -13.80
N ASP A 52 20.90 14.08 -14.45
CA ASP A 52 22.13 14.57 -13.85
C ASP A 52 22.01 16.06 -13.44
N SER A 53 21.32 16.86 -14.26
CA SER A 53 21.11 18.29 -13.96
C SER A 53 20.09 18.51 -12.83
N MET A 54 19.02 17.73 -12.78
CA MET A 54 17.96 17.86 -11.76
C MET A 54 18.43 17.40 -10.37
N ALA A 55 19.27 16.39 -10.30
CA ALA A 55 19.76 15.82 -9.04
C ALA A 55 20.52 16.85 -8.18
N VAL A 56 21.23 17.81 -8.80
CA VAL A 56 22.11 18.76 -8.11
C VAL A 56 21.78 20.23 -8.36
N LYS A 57 20.69 20.51 -9.08
CA LYS A 57 20.32 21.88 -9.43
C LYS A 57 20.00 22.70 -8.17
N GLY A 58 20.79 23.76 -7.97
CA GLY A 58 20.54 24.77 -6.94
C GLY A 58 20.92 24.37 -5.51
N ILE A 59 21.67 23.28 -5.28
CA ILE A 59 22.12 22.88 -3.94
C ILE A 59 23.27 23.76 -3.45
N ASP A 60 23.28 24.08 -2.15
CA ASP A 60 24.38 24.69 -1.44
C ASP A 60 25.39 23.63 -1.02
N ARG A 61 26.57 23.61 -1.66
CA ARG A 61 27.59 22.57 -1.44
C ARG A 61 28.19 22.60 -0.02
N SER A 62 27.99 23.67 0.74
CA SER A 62 28.37 23.72 2.15
C SER A 62 27.44 22.89 3.05
N TYR A 63 26.19 22.68 2.63
CA TYR A 63 25.16 21.89 3.33
C TYR A 63 24.98 20.49 2.75
N ILE A 64 25.08 20.33 1.43
CA ILE A 64 24.79 19.10 0.72
C ILE A 64 25.96 18.77 -0.22
N SER A 65 26.40 17.54 -0.21
CA SER A 65 27.40 17.06 -1.17
C SER A 65 26.85 15.90 -1.99
N GLN A 66 27.37 15.78 -3.20
CA GLN A 66 27.12 14.67 -4.08
C GLN A 66 28.19 13.58 -3.84
N PRO A 67 27.81 12.30 -3.73
CA PRO A 67 28.76 11.21 -3.74
C PRO A 67 29.61 11.22 -5.02
N LYS A 68 30.87 10.80 -4.94
CA LYS A 68 31.77 10.70 -6.10
C LYS A 68 31.26 9.67 -7.11
N ARG A 69 30.67 8.59 -6.63
CA ARG A 69 30.14 7.49 -7.43
C ARG A 69 28.65 7.66 -7.63
N PRO A 70 28.15 7.60 -8.88
CA PRO A 70 26.76 7.94 -9.19
C PRO A 70 25.79 6.78 -9.00
N TRP A 71 26.27 5.55 -9.01
CA TRP A 71 25.46 4.34 -8.81
C TRP A 71 25.47 3.92 -7.34
N ALA A 72 24.39 3.35 -6.90
CA ALA A 72 24.26 2.72 -5.61
C ALA A 72 23.50 1.41 -5.71
N ALA A 73 23.93 0.40 -4.98
CA ALA A 73 23.20 -0.86 -4.79
C ALA A 73 22.97 -1.05 -3.29
N GLU A 74 21.80 -1.55 -2.92
CA GLU A 74 21.44 -1.85 -1.54
C GLU A 74 20.91 -3.28 -1.40
N LEU A 75 21.32 -3.94 -0.34
CA LEU A 75 20.57 -5.04 0.24
C LEU A 75 19.64 -4.46 1.29
N ARG A 76 18.38 -4.86 1.23
CA ARG A 76 17.30 -4.35 2.10
C ARG A 76 16.64 -5.48 2.84
N THR A 77 16.35 -5.22 4.09
CA THR A 77 15.32 -5.94 4.83
C THR A 77 14.23 -4.95 5.21
N GLU A 78 13.01 -5.40 5.17
CA GLU A 78 11.84 -4.60 5.46
C GLU A 78 10.98 -5.38 6.45
N ALA A 79 10.60 -4.74 7.54
CA ALA A 79 9.56 -5.20 8.44
C ALA A 79 8.36 -4.31 8.24
N SER A 80 7.22 -4.90 7.93
CA SER A 80 5.99 -4.14 7.68
C SER A 80 4.77 -4.87 8.22
N GLU A 81 3.80 -4.09 8.62
CA GLU A 81 2.46 -4.56 8.89
C GLU A 81 1.47 -3.62 8.25
N THR A 82 0.48 -4.19 7.60
CA THR A 82 -0.69 -3.46 7.09
C THR A 82 -1.91 -4.01 7.80
N VAL A 83 -2.61 -3.17 8.52
CA VAL A 83 -3.86 -3.52 9.22
C VAL A 83 -4.99 -2.82 8.50
N LEU A 84 -5.87 -3.59 7.88
CA LEU A 84 -7.12 -3.11 7.30
C LEU A 84 -8.24 -3.44 8.28
N LYS A 85 -8.90 -2.42 8.82
CA LYS A 85 -10.11 -2.56 9.64
C LYS A 85 -11.31 -2.05 8.89
N MET A 86 -12.34 -2.86 8.83
CA MET A 86 -13.63 -2.53 8.24
C MET A 86 -14.71 -2.75 9.28
N HIS A 87 -15.60 -1.78 9.43
CA HIS A 87 -16.78 -1.85 10.28
C HIS A 87 -18.00 -1.73 9.38
N ALA A 88 -18.91 -2.66 9.49
CA ALA A 88 -20.21 -2.62 8.84
C ALA A 88 -21.30 -2.63 9.92
N ASP A 89 -22.21 -1.66 9.84
CA ASP A 89 -23.34 -1.55 10.74
C ASP A 89 -24.60 -2.09 10.05
N PHE A 90 -25.30 -2.98 10.73
CA PHE A 90 -26.50 -3.63 10.23
C PHE A 90 -27.68 -3.26 11.14
N PRO A 91 -28.60 -2.38 10.68
CA PRO A 91 -29.85 -2.17 11.41
C PRO A 91 -30.71 -3.42 11.27
N LEU A 92 -31.17 -3.98 12.38
CA LEU A 92 -32.04 -5.14 12.42
C LEU A 92 -33.51 -4.72 12.55
N ASN A 93 -34.42 -5.58 12.06
CA ASN A 93 -35.86 -5.30 12.06
C ASN A 93 -36.49 -5.08 13.45
N SER A 94 -35.82 -5.60 14.47
CA SER A 94 -36.21 -5.43 15.90
C SER A 94 -35.89 -4.04 16.47
N GLY A 95 -35.25 -3.15 15.69
CA GLY A 95 -34.70 -1.88 16.18
C GLY A 95 -33.36 -2.03 16.90
N ASN A 96 -32.79 -3.21 16.87
CA ASN A 96 -31.44 -3.54 17.36
C ASN A 96 -30.40 -3.19 16.28
N GLN A 97 -29.13 -3.14 16.68
CA GLN A 97 -28.01 -2.89 15.79
C GLN A 97 -26.96 -3.98 15.96
N ALA A 98 -26.54 -4.59 14.85
CA ALA A 98 -25.39 -5.45 14.82
C ALA A 98 -24.24 -4.71 14.10
N THR A 99 -23.05 -4.82 14.64
CA THR A 99 -21.82 -4.28 14.02
C THR A 99 -20.85 -5.41 13.80
N MET A 100 -20.42 -5.57 12.56
CA MET A 100 -19.37 -6.51 12.21
C MET A 100 -18.07 -5.76 11.96
N THR A 101 -17.01 -6.18 12.61
CA THR A 101 -15.66 -5.66 12.39
C THR A 101 -14.80 -6.76 11.80
N VAL A 102 -14.31 -6.53 10.60
CA VAL A 102 -13.32 -7.39 9.96
C VAL A 102 -11.97 -6.71 10.02
N THR A 103 -11.01 -7.35 10.65
CA THR A 103 -9.63 -6.90 10.70
C THR A 103 -8.76 -7.89 9.94
N THR A 104 -8.24 -7.47 8.79
CA THR A 104 -7.20 -8.24 8.11
C THR A 104 -5.85 -7.66 8.45
N ARG A 105 -4.98 -8.52 8.93
CA ARG A 105 -3.58 -8.17 9.20
C ARG A 105 -2.71 -8.90 8.19
N ASN A 106 -1.87 -8.17 7.48
CA ASN A 106 -0.65 -8.75 7.00
C ASN A 106 0.21 -8.96 8.26
N GLY A 107 0.24 -10.15 8.82
CA GLY A 107 1.07 -10.44 9.99
C GLY A 107 2.47 -9.87 9.78
N PHE A 108 3.25 -9.64 10.84
CA PHE A 108 4.60 -9.08 10.76
C PHE A 108 5.40 -9.71 9.62
N SER A 109 5.43 -9.01 8.48
CA SER A 109 6.09 -9.48 7.26
C SER A 109 7.54 -9.04 7.27
N THR A 110 8.43 -10.00 7.19
CA THR A 110 9.84 -9.71 6.89
C THR A 110 10.08 -9.91 5.41
N LEU A 111 10.41 -8.84 4.71
CA LEU A 111 10.79 -8.90 3.31
C LEU A 111 12.31 -8.75 3.20
N ALA A 112 12.91 -9.50 2.29
CA ALA A 112 14.28 -9.28 1.85
C ALA A 112 14.28 -8.86 0.38
N GLY A 113 15.17 -7.94 0.04
CA GLY A 113 15.19 -7.39 -1.30
C GLY A 113 16.48 -6.66 -1.64
N ALA A 114 16.50 -6.17 -2.87
CA ALA A 114 17.59 -5.36 -3.40
C ALA A 114 17.04 -4.08 -4.04
N TRP A 115 17.86 -3.05 -4.04
CA TRP A 115 17.60 -1.80 -4.72
C TRP A 115 18.84 -1.35 -5.49
N VAL A 116 18.61 -0.79 -6.67
CA VAL A 116 19.67 -0.19 -7.48
C VAL A 116 19.23 1.20 -7.89
N GLY A 117 20.12 2.17 -7.75
CA GLY A 117 19.86 3.56 -8.07
C GLY A 117 20.98 4.25 -8.80
N TYR A 118 20.62 5.28 -9.55
CA TYR A 118 21.51 6.19 -10.26
C TYR A 118 21.08 7.63 -9.99
N ARG A 119 21.89 8.41 -9.30
CA ARG A 119 21.71 9.86 -9.04
C ARG A 119 20.29 10.27 -8.59
N GLY A 120 19.67 9.50 -7.70
CA GLY A 120 18.33 9.80 -7.16
C GLY A 120 17.18 9.09 -7.88
N TYR A 121 17.46 8.32 -8.90
CA TYR A 121 16.48 7.44 -9.54
C TYR A 121 16.82 6.00 -9.20
N GLY A 122 15.86 5.25 -8.72
CA GLY A 122 16.14 3.90 -8.28
C GLY A 122 14.93 2.99 -8.35
N PHE A 123 15.25 1.71 -8.38
CA PHE A 123 14.30 0.62 -8.48
C PHE A 123 14.63 -0.42 -7.43
N GLY A 124 13.62 -0.94 -6.75
CA GLY A 124 13.74 -1.96 -5.71
C GLY A 124 12.71 -3.05 -5.86
N LEU A 125 13.13 -4.25 -5.51
CA LEU A 125 12.28 -5.44 -5.44
C LEU A 125 12.55 -6.13 -4.10
N SER A 126 11.48 -6.44 -3.37
CA SER A 126 11.55 -7.21 -2.12
C SER A 126 10.50 -8.32 -2.16
N LYS A 127 10.85 -9.47 -1.60
CA LYS A 127 9.98 -10.64 -1.48
C LYS A 127 9.73 -10.93 0.00
N ASN A 128 8.53 -11.34 0.34
CA ASN A 128 8.20 -11.83 1.67
C ASN A 128 8.95 -13.15 1.94
N LEU A 129 9.59 -13.26 3.10
CA LEU A 129 10.35 -14.44 3.51
C LEU A 129 9.48 -15.48 4.22
N SER A 130 8.38 -15.04 4.84
CA SER A 130 7.52 -15.90 5.68
C SER A 130 6.15 -16.15 5.07
N GLY A 131 5.88 -15.66 3.83
CA GLY A 131 4.57 -15.81 3.20
C GLY A 131 4.57 -15.40 1.73
N ASN A 132 3.39 -15.35 1.16
CA ASN A 132 3.21 -14.90 -0.22
C ASN A 132 3.21 -13.38 -0.30
N GLY A 133 3.78 -12.86 -1.39
CA GLY A 133 3.75 -11.45 -1.71
C GLY A 133 5.12 -10.79 -1.78
N GLY A 134 5.11 -9.48 -1.99
CA GLY A 134 6.31 -8.69 -2.14
C GLY A 134 6.03 -7.23 -2.47
N THR A 135 7.10 -6.48 -2.58
CA THR A 135 7.08 -5.04 -2.85
C THR A 135 7.91 -4.72 -4.08
N LEU A 136 7.31 -3.98 -5.00
CA LEU A 136 7.99 -3.31 -6.10
C LEU A 136 8.05 -1.83 -5.78
N SER A 137 9.22 -1.21 -5.85
CA SER A 137 9.40 0.22 -5.56
C SER A 137 10.20 0.92 -6.64
N PHE A 138 9.84 2.17 -6.90
CA PHE A 138 10.58 3.09 -7.73
C PHE A 138 10.66 4.44 -7.02
N GLY A 139 11.83 5.07 -7.05
CA GLY A 139 12.08 6.40 -6.49
C GLY A 139 12.69 7.32 -7.52
N ALA A 140 12.29 8.59 -7.46
CA ALA A 140 12.92 9.68 -8.22
C ALA A 140 13.09 10.87 -7.29
N MET A 141 14.34 11.22 -6.96
CA MET A 141 14.64 12.25 -5.98
C MET A 141 15.69 13.23 -6.51
N GLY A 142 15.43 14.51 -6.31
CA GLY A 142 16.34 15.59 -6.66
C GLY A 142 16.59 16.52 -5.49
N GLY A 143 17.22 17.67 -5.75
CA GLY A 143 17.53 18.66 -4.71
C GLY A 143 16.29 19.24 -4.01
N SER A 144 15.18 19.42 -4.73
CA SER A 144 13.98 20.06 -4.21
C SER A 144 12.71 19.23 -4.36
N PHE A 145 12.79 17.99 -4.83
CA PHE A 145 11.65 17.12 -5.01
C PHE A 145 11.95 15.66 -4.66
N GLY A 146 10.93 14.91 -4.34
CA GLY A 146 10.97 13.46 -4.19
C GLY A 146 9.67 12.85 -4.68
N ILE A 147 9.76 11.76 -5.43
CA ILE A 147 8.62 10.97 -5.89
C ILE A 147 8.91 9.52 -5.56
N ASN A 148 7.96 8.84 -4.93
CA ASN A 148 8.03 7.41 -4.66
C ASN A 148 6.80 6.73 -5.22
N PHE A 149 7.02 5.59 -5.83
CA PHE A 149 5.99 4.70 -6.32
C PHE A 149 6.23 3.31 -5.74
N ARG A 150 5.18 2.68 -5.22
CA ARG A 150 5.27 1.37 -4.61
C ARG A 150 4.02 0.55 -4.91
N ILE A 151 4.23 -0.71 -5.25
CA ILE A 151 3.18 -1.73 -5.33
C ILE A 151 3.51 -2.79 -4.30
N ASN A 152 2.53 -3.08 -3.43
CA ASN A 152 2.61 -4.18 -2.48
C ASN A 152 1.56 -5.22 -2.82
N THR A 153 1.92 -6.47 -2.60
CA THR A 153 0.97 -7.60 -2.66
C THR A 153 1.21 -8.47 -1.45
N TYR A 154 0.14 -8.90 -0.82
CA TYR A 154 0.18 -9.92 0.23
C TYR A 154 -1.14 -10.71 0.25
N SER A 155 -1.13 -11.85 0.91
CA SER A 155 -2.32 -12.64 1.19
C SER A 155 -2.36 -13.03 2.67
N SER A 156 -3.57 -13.16 3.22
CA SER A 156 -3.80 -13.58 4.60
C SER A 156 -4.92 -14.62 4.61
N SER A 157 -4.65 -15.77 5.22
CA SER A 157 -5.65 -16.82 5.45
C SER A 157 -6.27 -16.74 6.84
N THR A 158 -5.74 -15.89 7.73
CA THR A 158 -6.19 -15.77 9.12
C THR A 158 -6.67 -14.35 9.41
N PRO A 159 -7.83 -13.91 8.87
CA PRO A 159 -8.43 -12.65 9.28
C PRO A 159 -8.93 -12.74 10.71
N ASP A 160 -8.86 -11.62 11.41
CA ASP A 160 -9.41 -11.42 12.73
C ASP A 160 -10.84 -10.87 12.54
N LEU A 161 -11.83 -11.67 12.85
CA LEU A 161 -13.25 -11.34 12.74
C LEU A 161 -13.79 -11.03 14.13
N ARG A 162 -14.46 -9.90 14.26
CA ARG A 162 -15.17 -9.52 15.46
C ARG A 162 -16.60 -9.20 15.11
N LEU A 163 -17.53 -9.94 15.69
CA LEU A 163 -18.96 -9.71 15.58
C LEU A 163 -19.45 -9.16 16.91
N SER A 164 -20.02 -7.96 16.91
CA SER A 164 -20.65 -7.37 18.07
C SER A 164 -22.11 -7.09 17.78
N TYR A 165 -22.97 -7.48 18.72
CA TYR A 165 -24.40 -7.24 18.67
C TYR A 165 -24.82 -6.52 19.95
N SER A 166 -25.63 -5.49 19.81
CA SER A 166 -26.17 -4.74 20.93
C SER A 166 -27.69 -4.62 20.80
N SER A 167 -28.39 -5.08 21.81
CA SER A 167 -29.82 -4.91 21.97
C SER A 167 -30.13 -4.22 23.30
N ARG A 168 -31.42 -3.89 23.55
CA ARG A 168 -31.86 -3.27 24.80
C ARG A 168 -31.58 -4.17 26.01
N ASP A 169 -31.62 -5.49 25.85
CA ASP A 169 -31.57 -6.47 26.92
C ASP A 169 -30.30 -7.33 26.90
N TYR A 170 -29.50 -7.27 25.83
CA TYR A 170 -28.35 -8.15 25.64
C TYR A 170 -27.25 -7.51 24.79
N ASN A 171 -26.00 -7.70 25.22
CA ASN A 171 -24.81 -7.34 24.45
C ASN A 171 -23.95 -8.58 24.24
N PHE A 172 -23.66 -8.86 22.99
CA PHE A 172 -22.81 -9.95 22.56
C PHE A 172 -21.57 -9.38 21.86
N ASP A 173 -20.42 -9.93 22.16
CA ASP A 173 -19.15 -9.53 21.54
C ASP A 173 -18.26 -10.77 21.40
N GLU A 174 -18.22 -11.31 20.21
CA GLU A 174 -17.41 -12.48 19.88
C GLU A 174 -16.24 -12.07 19.00
N HIS A 175 -15.10 -12.61 19.33
CA HIS A 175 -13.85 -12.38 18.62
C HIS A 175 -13.25 -13.71 18.21
N ASN A 176 -13.15 -13.94 16.93
CA ASN A 176 -12.65 -15.17 16.35
C ASN A 176 -11.55 -14.91 15.33
N ILE A 177 -10.51 -15.72 15.34
CA ILE A 177 -9.52 -15.75 14.25
C ILE A 177 -9.92 -16.92 13.37
N GLU A 178 -10.48 -16.60 12.23
CA GLU A 178 -10.89 -17.61 11.24
C GLU A 178 -9.68 -18.06 10.43
N ASP A 179 -9.58 -19.37 10.20
CA ASP A 179 -8.64 -19.95 9.25
C ASP A 179 -9.41 -20.22 7.94
N LEU A 180 -9.20 -19.32 6.98
CA LEU A 180 -9.92 -19.38 5.70
C LEU A 180 -9.29 -20.42 4.77
N ASP A 181 -10.10 -21.22 4.12
CA ASP A 181 -9.68 -22.17 3.09
C ASP A 181 -9.01 -21.47 1.91
N ALA A 182 -9.50 -20.30 1.54
CA ALA A 182 -8.87 -19.45 0.53
C ALA A 182 -8.39 -18.12 1.12
N PRO A 183 -7.13 -17.71 0.89
CA PRO A 183 -6.58 -16.51 1.49
C PRO A 183 -7.17 -15.23 0.90
N ILE A 184 -7.42 -14.23 1.75
CA ILE A 184 -7.73 -12.87 1.32
C ILE A 184 -6.52 -12.29 0.62
N SER A 185 -6.67 -11.90 -0.63
CA SER A 185 -5.60 -11.29 -1.43
C SER A 185 -5.70 -9.76 -1.39
N VAL A 186 -4.63 -9.10 -0.96
CA VAL A 186 -4.55 -7.63 -0.91
C VAL A 186 -3.45 -7.13 -1.83
N ARG A 187 -3.80 -6.16 -2.65
CA ARG A 187 -2.87 -5.44 -3.52
C ARG A 187 -3.04 -3.96 -3.31
N SER A 188 -1.96 -3.26 -3.00
CA SER A 188 -1.95 -1.81 -2.87
C SER A 188 -0.94 -1.14 -3.77
N LEU A 189 -1.31 0.03 -4.27
CA LEU A 189 -0.47 0.95 -5.04
C LEU A 189 -0.39 2.26 -4.27
N PHE A 190 0.81 2.72 -4.05
CA PHE A 190 1.12 3.95 -3.34
C PHE A 190 2.00 4.83 -4.20
N LEU A 191 1.59 6.07 -4.41
CA LEU A 191 2.36 7.10 -5.11
C LEU A 191 2.37 8.34 -4.24
N ASP A 192 3.54 8.81 -3.89
CA ASP A 192 3.73 10.07 -3.16
C ASP A 192 4.76 10.97 -3.84
N GLY A 193 4.52 12.26 -3.76
CA GLY A 193 5.41 13.28 -4.29
C GLY A 193 5.53 14.45 -3.34
N TYR A 194 6.74 15.00 -3.20
CA TYR A 194 7.09 16.08 -2.29
C TYR A 194 7.89 17.14 -2.99
N TYR A 195 7.63 18.40 -2.60
CA TYR A 195 8.43 19.54 -2.94
C TYR A 195 8.99 20.18 -1.67
N MET A 196 10.30 20.41 -1.62
CA MET A 196 11.03 21.01 -0.52
C MET A 196 11.33 22.47 -0.83
N PHE A 197 10.78 23.41 -0.03
CA PHE A 197 10.99 24.85 -0.22
C PHE A 197 12.44 25.30 0.07
N ASN A 198 13.14 24.56 0.94
CA ASN A 198 14.55 24.79 1.25
C ASN A 198 15.47 23.72 0.65
N GLY A 199 15.16 23.23 -0.55
CA GLY A 199 15.97 22.20 -1.24
C GLY A 199 17.45 22.60 -1.49
N LYS A 200 17.78 23.88 -1.36
CA LYS A 200 19.19 24.33 -1.40
C LYS A 200 20.02 23.79 -0.24
N ARG A 201 19.46 23.70 0.98
CA ARG A 201 20.18 23.32 2.20
C ARG A 201 19.68 22.03 2.82
N PHE A 202 18.43 21.67 2.58
CA PHE A 202 17.81 20.44 3.05
C PHE A 202 17.74 19.43 1.91
N SER A 203 18.16 18.18 2.14
CA SER A 203 18.10 17.10 1.15
C SER A 203 17.23 15.95 1.64
N TYR A 204 16.09 15.76 0.99
CA TYR A 204 15.24 14.57 1.17
C TYR A 204 15.94 13.29 0.67
N ALA A 205 16.66 13.41 -0.45
CA ALA A 205 17.42 12.29 -1.02
C ALA A 205 18.54 11.79 -0.08
N ALA A 206 19.12 12.64 0.76
CA ALA A 206 20.13 12.23 1.73
C ALA A 206 19.57 11.30 2.83
N ALA A 207 18.27 11.37 3.10
CA ALA A 207 17.61 10.51 4.09
C ALA A 207 17.06 9.22 3.47
N TYR A 208 16.55 9.28 2.23
CA TYR A 208 15.69 8.20 1.72
C TYR A 208 16.23 7.45 0.50
N ASP A 209 17.17 7.98 -0.29
CA ASP A 209 17.75 7.26 -1.44
C ASP A 209 19.28 7.28 -1.53
N GLN A 210 19.92 8.11 -0.70
CA GLN A 210 21.38 8.19 -0.57
C GLN A 210 22.13 8.72 -1.82
N SER A 211 21.44 9.33 -2.76
CA SER A 211 22.05 10.01 -3.93
C SER A 211 22.74 11.31 -3.57
N LEU A 212 22.38 11.90 -2.43
CA LEU A 212 23.01 13.08 -1.84
C LEU A 212 23.45 12.81 -0.39
N ILE A 213 24.35 13.60 0.13
CA ILE A 213 24.85 13.50 1.50
C ILE A 213 24.63 14.84 2.19
N GLN A 214 23.87 14.87 3.28
CA GLN A 214 23.70 16.04 4.13
C GLN A 214 24.96 16.24 5.01
N ARG A 215 25.54 17.43 4.99
CA ARG A 215 26.76 17.78 5.74
C ARG A 215 26.51 18.64 6.96
N ARG A 216 25.46 19.45 6.95
CA ARG A 216 25.05 20.34 8.04
C ARG A 216 23.55 20.19 8.25
N SER A 217 23.14 20.34 9.49
CA SER A 217 21.71 20.29 9.85
C SER A 217 20.93 21.39 9.12
N ALA A 218 19.77 21.01 8.61
CA ALA A 218 18.86 21.93 7.94
C ALA A 218 17.43 21.37 7.99
N GLY A 219 16.45 22.25 7.93
CA GLY A 219 15.05 21.90 7.81
C GLY A 219 14.42 22.53 6.57
N SER A 220 13.25 22.03 6.20
CA SER A 220 12.46 22.54 5.10
C SER A 220 10.97 22.43 5.40
N LEU A 221 10.22 23.48 5.10
CA LEU A 221 8.81 23.33 4.81
C LEU A 221 8.66 22.47 3.56
N MET A 222 7.61 21.68 3.50
CA MET A 222 7.31 20.77 2.41
C MET A 222 5.85 20.89 2.00
N ALA A 223 5.58 20.73 0.72
CA ALA A 223 4.27 20.44 0.19
C ALA A 223 4.31 19.04 -0.42
N GLY A 224 3.22 18.30 -0.32
CA GLY A 224 3.16 16.94 -0.84
C GLY A 224 1.79 16.59 -1.38
N ALA A 225 1.80 15.57 -2.24
CA ALA A 225 0.60 14.92 -2.75
C ALA A 225 0.78 13.40 -2.64
N MET A 226 -0.31 12.71 -2.36
CA MET A 226 -0.34 11.27 -2.16
C MET A 226 -1.54 10.67 -2.87
N TYR A 227 -1.30 9.56 -3.55
CA TYR A 227 -2.33 8.73 -4.13
C TYR A 227 -2.18 7.31 -3.59
N TYR A 228 -3.26 6.76 -3.08
CA TYR A 228 -3.34 5.39 -2.57
C TYR A 228 -4.48 4.65 -3.24
N HIS A 229 -4.20 3.47 -3.75
CA HIS A 229 -5.20 2.55 -4.26
C HIS A 229 -4.96 1.17 -3.68
N SER A 230 -5.97 0.58 -3.07
CA SER A 230 -5.91 -0.78 -2.51
C SER A 230 -7.09 -1.59 -2.98
N SER A 231 -6.88 -2.89 -3.17
CA SER A 231 -7.92 -3.87 -3.48
C SER A 231 -7.74 -5.07 -2.56
N ALA A 232 -8.76 -5.36 -1.78
CA ALA A 232 -8.90 -6.58 -1.00
C ALA A 232 -9.90 -7.51 -1.71
N LYS A 233 -9.52 -8.75 -1.97
CA LYS A 233 -10.27 -9.73 -2.74
C LYS A 233 -10.37 -11.01 -1.93
N TYR A 234 -11.60 -11.46 -1.65
CA TYR A 234 -11.93 -12.66 -0.90
C TYR A 234 -13.15 -13.41 -1.51
N ASP A 235 -13.35 -13.21 -2.82
CA ASP A 235 -14.42 -13.74 -3.64
C ASP A 235 -14.16 -15.17 -4.15
N ASP A 236 -13.38 -15.95 -3.42
CA ASP A 236 -13.21 -17.37 -3.69
C ASP A 236 -14.46 -18.13 -3.22
N ASP A 237 -14.86 -19.17 -3.96
CA ASP A 237 -16.05 -19.98 -3.62
C ASP A 237 -15.90 -20.62 -2.24
N ALA A 238 -14.69 -20.98 -1.82
CA ALA A 238 -14.41 -21.49 -0.48
C ALA A 238 -14.71 -20.46 0.65
N ASN A 239 -14.73 -19.17 0.32
CA ASN A 239 -15.04 -18.09 1.26
C ASN A 239 -16.52 -17.66 1.22
N TYR A 240 -17.42 -18.46 0.67
CA TYR A 240 -18.82 -18.07 0.50
C TYR A 240 -19.48 -17.59 1.80
N ALA A 241 -19.15 -18.20 2.94
CA ALA A 241 -19.68 -17.82 4.23
C ALA A 241 -19.25 -16.38 4.63
N LEU A 242 -17.97 -16.03 4.43
CA LEU A 242 -17.47 -14.68 4.66
C LEU A 242 -18.15 -13.66 3.72
N VAL A 243 -18.31 -14.02 2.44
CA VAL A 243 -19.00 -13.17 1.46
C VAL A 243 -20.46 -12.97 1.83
N ALA A 244 -21.14 -14.02 2.30
CA ALA A 244 -22.52 -13.95 2.79
C ALA A 244 -22.62 -13.03 4.02
N MET A 245 -21.75 -13.20 5.02
CA MET A 245 -21.70 -12.33 6.21
C MET A 245 -21.43 -10.86 5.84
N MET A 246 -20.70 -10.60 4.78
CA MET A 246 -20.45 -9.25 4.24
C MET A 246 -21.55 -8.79 3.25
N LYS A 247 -22.77 -9.31 3.35
CA LYS A 247 -23.93 -9.02 2.48
C LYS A 247 -23.62 -9.15 0.98
N GLY A 248 -22.92 -10.21 0.62
CA GLY A 248 -22.54 -10.49 -0.75
C GLY A 248 -21.30 -9.73 -1.24
N VAL A 249 -20.70 -8.89 -0.44
CA VAL A 249 -19.47 -8.20 -0.85
C VAL A 249 -18.30 -9.17 -0.76
N GLY A 250 -17.65 -9.48 -1.89
CA GLY A 250 -16.49 -10.38 -1.97
C GLY A 250 -15.19 -9.67 -2.37
N LYS A 251 -15.29 -8.38 -2.76
CA LYS A 251 -14.12 -7.59 -3.13
C LYS A 251 -14.34 -6.12 -2.86
N LEU A 252 -13.35 -5.47 -2.29
CA LEU A 252 -13.34 -4.05 -1.99
C LEU A 252 -12.19 -3.36 -2.70
N LYS A 253 -12.45 -2.17 -3.24
CA LYS A 253 -11.43 -1.28 -3.76
C LYS A 253 -11.52 0.07 -3.08
N PHE A 254 -10.37 0.57 -2.64
CA PHE A 254 -10.22 1.88 -2.02
C PHE A 254 -9.32 2.75 -2.89
N THR A 255 -9.73 3.96 -3.15
CA THR A 255 -8.92 4.94 -3.89
C THR A 255 -8.97 6.26 -3.17
N GLN A 256 -7.79 6.80 -2.84
CA GLN A 256 -7.67 8.07 -2.12
C GLN A 256 -6.64 8.97 -2.78
N ALA A 257 -6.91 10.27 -2.78
CA ALA A 257 -5.95 11.29 -3.13
C ALA A 257 -5.93 12.40 -2.07
N SER A 258 -4.73 12.79 -1.67
CA SER A 258 -4.51 13.77 -0.59
C SER A 258 -3.43 14.76 -0.99
N ILE A 259 -3.55 15.97 -0.48
CA ILE A 259 -2.50 17.00 -0.54
C ILE A 259 -2.19 17.47 0.87
N GLY A 260 -0.96 17.88 1.11
CA GLY A 260 -0.56 18.30 2.43
C GLY A 260 0.61 19.25 2.45
N ALA A 261 0.83 19.83 3.62
CA ALA A 261 1.98 20.63 3.93
C ALA A 261 2.55 20.17 5.26
N GLY A 262 3.87 20.19 5.37
CA GLY A 262 4.55 19.68 6.55
C GLY A 262 5.94 20.26 6.71
N TYR A 263 6.66 19.67 7.64
CA TYR A 263 8.03 20.04 7.92
C TYR A 263 8.92 18.82 8.05
N ALA A 264 10.13 18.91 7.52
CA ALA A 264 11.16 17.92 7.73
C ALA A 264 12.46 18.56 8.22
N TYR A 265 13.18 17.86 9.07
CA TYR A 265 14.45 18.30 9.61
C TYR A 265 15.51 17.21 9.48
N ASN A 266 16.66 17.58 8.93
CA ASN A 266 17.88 16.78 8.87
C ASN A 266 18.83 17.25 9.97
N TRP A 267 19.01 16.44 10.98
CA TRP A 267 20.01 16.65 12.01
C TRP A 267 21.28 15.86 11.70
N VAL A 268 22.41 16.56 11.68
CA VAL A 268 23.74 15.97 11.44
C VAL A 268 24.55 16.10 12.74
N PRO A 269 24.45 15.11 13.65
CA PRO A 269 25.14 15.19 14.97
C PRO A 269 26.66 15.05 14.84
N ALA A 270 27.13 14.28 13.86
CA ALA A 270 28.55 14.05 13.60
C ALA A 270 28.80 13.75 12.12
N ARG A 271 30.06 13.75 11.71
CA ARG A 271 30.45 13.43 10.34
C ARG A 271 29.97 12.02 9.94
N GLY A 272 29.27 11.95 8.83
CA GLY A 272 28.70 10.70 8.29
C GLY A 272 27.33 10.34 8.84
N TRP A 273 26.89 10.92 9.95
CA TRP A 273 25.58 10.67 10.54
C TRP A 273 24.53 11.64 10.03
N LEU A 274 23.34 11.13 9.84
CA LEU A 274 22.13 11.89 9.53
C LEU A 274 20.95 11.27 10.27
N VAL A 275 20.20 12.10 10.99
CA VAL A 275 18.89 11.75 11.54
C VAL A 275 17.87 12.68 10.88
N ASN A 276 16.86 12.11 10.26
CA ASN A 276 15.77 12.87 9.64
C ASN A 276 14.47 12.56 10.36
N ALA A 277 13.67 13.59 10.57
CA ALA A 277 12.27 13.47 10.98
C ALA A 277 11.40 14.31 10.05
N MET A 278 10.26 13.76 9.64
CA MET A 278 9.27 14.40 8.77
C MET A 278 7.87 14.13 9.32
N LEU A 279 7.06 15.18 9.32
CA LEU A 279 5.62 15.08 9.62
C LEU A 279 4.85 15.98 8.66
N MET A 280 3.83 15.40 8.03
CA MET A 280 2.98 16.07 7.06
C MET A 280 1.51 15.69 7.28
N PRO A 281 0.69 16.55 7.90
CA PRO A 281 -0.75 16.44 7.85
C PRO A 281 -1.23 16.63 6.41
N MET A 282 -2.20 15.84 5.99
CA MET A 282 -2.70 15.81 4.63
C MET A 282 -4.23 15.91 4.61
N LEU A 283 -4.74 16.77 3.75
CA LEU A 283 -6.17 16.89 3.46
C LEU A 283 -6.50 15.92 2.31
N GLN A 284 -7.37 15.00 2.59
CA GLN A 284 -7.93 14.08 1.61
C GLN A 284 -9.06 14.82 0.86
N PHE A 285 -8.89 14.97 -0.45
CA PHE A 285 -9.87 15.64 -1.31
C PHE A 285 -10.61 14.67 -2.25
N TYR A 286 -10.16 13.43 -2.30
CA TYR A 286 -10.82 12.35 -3.03
C TYR A 286 -10.73 11.06 -2.23
N ASN A 287 -11.88 10.42 -2.05
CA ASN A 287 -11.99 9.10 -1.45
C ASN A 287 -13.13 8.36 -2.14
N SER A 288 -12.85 7.17 -2.64
CA SER A 288 -13.81 6.32 -3.31
C SER A 288 -13.66 4.90 -2.79
N ILE A 289 -14.80 4.30 -2.44
CA ILE A 289 -14.90 2.90 -2.07
C ILE A 289 -15.79 2.24 -3.10
N SER A 290 -15.33 1.16 -3.72
CA SER A 290 -16.12 0.32 -4.61
C SER A 290 -16.25 -1.06 -3.99
N ALA A 291 -17.46 -1.44 -3.64
CA ALA A 291 -17.85 -2.76 -3.17
C ALA A 291 -18.38 -3.57 -4.37
N TYR A 292 -17.78 -4.72 -4.59
CA TYR A 292 -18.21 -5.66 -5.62
C TYR A 292 -19.03 -6.73 -4.93
N THR A 293 -20.31 -6.84 -5.33
CA THR A 293 -21.24 -7.81 -4.80
C THR A 293 -21.26 -9.07 -5.67
N TYR A 294 -21.50 -10.19 -5.04
CA TYR A 294 -21.55 -11.52 -5.64
C TYR A 294 -22.92 -12.15 -5.41
N ARG A 295 -23.35 -12.94 -6.37
CA ARG A 295 -24.52 -13.80 -6.29
C ARG A 295 -24.09 -15.21 -5.94
N PHE A 296 -24.96 -15.91 -5.22
CA PHE A 296 -24.72 -17.25 -4.73
C PHE A 296 -25.50 -18.25 -5.59
N TYR A 297 -24.80 -19.20 -6.18
CA TYR A 297 -25.38 -20.25 -6.96
C TYR A 297 -25.12 -21.59 -6.28
N SER A 298 -26.18 -22.42 -6.14
CA SER A 298 -26.08 -23.82 -5.71
C SER A 298 -26.71 -24.69 -6.79
N ASP A 299 -25.94 -25.63 -7.34
CA ASP A 299 -26.39 -26.53 -8.43
C ASP A 299 -27.00 -25.79 -9.62
N GLY A 300 -26.47 -24.58 -9.94
CA GLY A 300 -26.95 -23.72 -11.02
C GLY A 300 -28.20 -22.90 -10.70
N PHE A 301 -28.75 -23.01 -9.50
CA PHE A 301 -29.86 -22.20 -9.02
C PHE A 301 -29.35 -20.95 -8.31
N ASP A 302 -29.91 -19.76 -8.61
CA ASP A 302 -29.62 -18.52 -7.92
C ASP A 302 -30.31 -18.48 -6.55
N ALA A 303 -29.54 -18.71 -5.50
CA ALA A 303 -30.00 -18.71 -4.12
C ALA A 303 -29.88 -17.36 -3.43
N THR A 304 -29.40 -16.33 -4.12
CA THR A 304 -29.06 -15.01 -3.56
C THR A 304 -30.25 -14.36 -2.85
N ASP A 305 -31.41 -14.32 -3.52
CA ASP A 305 -32.61 -13.68 -2.95
C ASP A 305 -33.14 -14.45 -1.73
N ILE A 306 -33.04 -15.77 -1.73
CA ILE A 306 -33.45 -16.61 -0.59
C ILE A 306 -32.56 -16.33 0.61
N LEU A 307 -31.26 -16.26 0.39
CA LEU A 307 -30.26 -16.00 1.42
C LEU A 307 -30.45 -14.62 2.04
N PHE A 308 -30.64 -13.58 1.23
CA PHE A 308 -30.71 -12.20 1.72
C PHE A 308 -32.11 -11.76 2.16
N THR A 309 -33.20 -12.34 1.64
CA THR A 309 -34.54 -12.05 2.15
C THR A 309 -34.71 -12.48 3.62
N ASN A 310 -34.02 -13.54 4.01
CA ASN A 310 -34.06 -14.07 5.39
C ASN A 310 -32.81 -13.68 6.20
N TYR A 311 -31.90 -12.89 5.65
CA TYR A 311 -30.60 -12.59 6.25
C TYR A 311 -30.74 -12.04 7.68
N ASP A 312 -31.56 -11.01 7.86
CA ASP A 312 -31.77 -10.39 9.17
C ASP A 312 -32.35 -11.38 10.18
N ARG A 313 -33.28 -12.25 9.76
CA ARG A 313 -33.85 -13.28 10.62
C ARG A 313 -32.83 -14.37 10.96
N ILE A 314 -32.07 -14.83 9.98
CA ILE A 314 -31.03 -15.84 10.19
C ILE A 314 -29.96 -15.29 11.13
N LEU A 315 -29.55 -14.05 10.91
CA LEU A 315 -28.57 -13.38 11.78
C LEU A 315 -29.11 -13.24 13.20
N GLU A 316 -30.37 -12.82 13.38
CA GLU A 316 -31.00 -12.74 14.69
C GLU A 316 -31.12 -14.12 15.37
N GLU A 317 -31.49 -15.17 14.63
CA GLU A 317 -31.58 -16.55 15.15
C GLU A 317 -30.18 -17.06 15.58
N VAL A 318 -29.13 -16.81 14.79
CA VAL A 318 -27.75 -17.18 15.14
C VAL A 318 -27.28 -16.41 16.36
N LEU A 319 -27.51 -15.09 16.41
CA LEU A 319 -27.11 -14.25 17.54
C LEU A 319 -27.88 -14.62 18.82
N ASN A 320 -29.16 -14.94 18.74
CA ASN A 320 -29.96 -15.40 19.89
C ASN A 320 -29.53 -16.80 20.34
N GLY A 321 -29.22 -17.71 19.40
CA GLY A 321 -28.69 -19.04 19.74
C GLY A 321 -27.35 -19.00 20.43
N LEU A 322 -26.48 -18.05 20.07
CA LEU A 322 -25.20 -17.79 20.76
C LEU A 322 -25.41 -17.18 22.14
N SER A 323 -26.54 -16.45 22.39
CA SER A 323 -26.87 -15.83 23.67
C SER A 323 -27.36 -16.82 24.73
N ASP A 324 -28.07 -17.85 24.31
CA ASP A 324 -28.71 -18.81 25.22
C ASP A 324 -27.75 -19.86 25.80
N GLY A 325 -26.44 -19.65 25.65
CA GLY A 325 -25.37 -20.49 26.19
C GLY A 325 -25.45 -21.90 25.64
N ALA A 326 -24.54 -22.22 24.77
CA ALA A 326 -24.36 -23.56 24.25
C ALA A 326 -24.06 -24.54 25.40
N ASP A 327 -25.11 -25.06 26.04
CA ASP A 327 -25.05 -26.36 26.67
C ASP A 327 -25.02 -27.39 25.55
N ASP A 328 -23.83 -27.89 25.36
CA ASP A 328 -23.41 -28.98 24.49
C ASP A 328 -24.38 -30.15 24.53
N SER A 329 -25.21 -30.35 23.52
CA SER A 329 -25.71 -31.64 23.12
C SER A 329 -26.67 -31.60 21.90
N GLY A 330 -26.22 -31.10 20.80
CA GLY A 330 -26.86 -31.28 19.51
C GLY A 330 -25.82 -31.73 18.51
N GLY A 331 -25.51 -33.01 18.49
CA GLY A 331 -24.73 -33.62 17.43
C GLY A 331 -25.36 -33.25 16.09
N ALA A 332 -24.73 -32.34 15.38
CA ALA A 332 -25.02 -32.18 13.97
C ALA A 332 -24.67 -33.49 13.30
N ASP A 333 -25.71 -34.15 12.79
CA ASP A 333 -25.59 -35.35 11.96
C ASP A 333 -24.75 -34.92 10.74
N ASP A 334 -23.52 -35.40 10.70
CA ASP A 334 -22.53 -35.13 9.63
C ASP A 334 -22.90 -35.93 8.38
N SER A 335 -24.13 -35.85 7.95
CA SER A 335 -24.60 -36.26 6.62
C SER A 335 -24.59 -35.02 5.71
N GLY A 336 -23.48 -34.36 5.65
CA GLY A 336 -23.26 -33.19 4.80
C GLY A 336 -23.07 -33.61 3.36
N ASP A 337 -24.14 -33.56 2.56
CA ASP A 337 -23.98 -33.27 1.14
C ASP A 337 -23.17 -31.99 1.03
N GLU A 338 -21.94 -32.03 0.47
CA GLU A 338 -21.14 -30.86 0.18
C GLU A 338 -21.97 -29.90 -0.69
N VAL A 339 -22.53 -28.86 -0.09
CA VAL A 339 -23.28 -27.85 -0.81
C VAL A 339 -22.25 -27.06 -1.65
N ASN A 340 -22.26 -27.38 -2.95
CA ASN A 340 -21.37 -26.70 -3.89
C ASN A 340 -21.92 -25.28 -4.17
N ILE A 341 -21.32 -24.26 -3.54
CA ILE A 341 -21.69 -22.87 -3.73
C ILE A 341 -20.70 -22.21 -4.65
N GLU A 342 -21.19 -21.64 -5.75
CA GLU A 342 -20.42 -20.85 -6.71
C GLU A 342 -20.76 -19.37 -6.54
N LEU A 343 -19.74 -18.51 -6.42
CA LEU A 343 -19.86 -17.07 -6.35
C LEU A 343 -19.71 -16.43 -7.74
N ARG A 344 -20.72 -15.70 -8.20
CA ARG A 344 -20.66 -14.97 -9.47
C ARG A 344 -20.79 -13.47 -9.25
N GLU A 345 -19.95 -12.68 -9.93
CA GLU A 345 -19.98 -11.22 -9.83
C GLU A 345 -21.36 -10.67 -10.21
N GLY A 346 -22.03 -10.01 -9.27
CA GLY A 346 -23.39 -9.50 -9.40
C GLY A 346 -23.45 -8.02 -9.77
N GLY A 347 -22.74 -7.18 -9.04
CA GLY A 347 -22.74 -5.73 -9.24
C GLY A 347 -21.57 -5.01 -8.60
N VAL A 348 -21.53 -3.70 -8.81
CA VAL A 348 -20.53 -2.80 -8.18
C VAL A 348 -21.25 -1.59 -7.65
N GLU A 349 -21.13 -1.36 -6.35
CA GLU A 349 -21.58 -0.15 -5.71
C GLU A 349 -20.37 0.73 -5.38
N THR A 350 -20.42 2.00 -5.78
CA THR A 350 -19.32 2.93 -5.57
C THR A 350 -19.80 4.14 -4.80
N THR A 351 -19.21 4.39 -3.65
CA THR A 351 -19.49 5.56 -2.82
C THR A 351 -18.28 6.50 -2.83
N HIS A 352 -18.56 7.79 -2.87
CA HIS A 352 -17.55 8.84 -2.83
C HIS A 352 -17.69 9.67 -1.57
N ASN A 353 -16.56 9.90 -0.88
CA ASN A 353 -16.48 10.82 0.23
C ASN A 353 -15.31 11.79 -0.01
N TYR A 354 -15.52 13.10 0.21
CA TYR A 354 -14.61 14.11 -0.33
C TYR A 354 -13.68 14.76 0.69
N ILE A 355 -13.95 14.65 1.99
CA ILE A 355 -13.16 15.37 2.98
C ILE A 355 -12.73 14.42 4.10
N GLY A 356 -11.43 14.29 4.26
CA GLY A 356 -10.81 13.50 5.33
C GLY A 356 -9.42 14.03 5.66
N PHE A 357 -8.86 13.54 6.77
CA PHE A 357 -7.51 13.86 7.19
C PHE A 357 -6.67 12.60 7.30
N ASN A 358 -5.55 12.62 6.61
CA ASN A 358 -4.49 11.63 6.69
C ASN A 358 -3.24 12.29 7.26
N PHE A 359 -2.21 11.51 7.53
CA PHE A 359 -0.88 12.06 7.78
C PHE A 359 0.20 11.10 7.29
N ASP A 360 1.34 11.68 6.96
CA ASP A 360 2.56 10.97 6.61
C ASP A 360 3.65 11.33 7.62
N ALA A 361 4.16 10.34 8.31
CA ALA A 361 5.24 10.49 9.28
C ALA A 361 6.41 9.59 8.90
N ARG A 362 7.61 10.15 8.88
CA ARG A 362 8.84 9.44 8.52
C ARG A 362 9.97 9.79 9.47
N LEU A 363 10.76 8.77 9.79
CA LEU A 363 11.99 8.89 10.57
C LEU A 363 13.09 8.10 9.87
N ALA A 364 14.27 8.67 9.72
CA ALA A 364 15.40 7.97 9.13
C ALA A 364 16.68 8.23 9.93
N VAL A 365 17.49 7.19 10.03
CA VAL A 365 18.87 7.28 10.56
C VAL A 365 19.80 6.71 9.51
N VAL A 366 20.83 7.46 9.16
CA VAL A 366 21.81 7.11 8.14
C VAL A 366 23.21 7.29 8.69
N TYR A 367 24.07 6.33 8.38
CA TYR A 367 25.50 6.44 8.62
C TYR A 367 26.27 6.19 7.33
N ASN A 368 27.07 7.15 6.89
CA ASN A 368 27.89 7.11 5.68
C ASN A 368 29.38 6.97 6.05
N TRP A 369 30.08 5.98 5.47
CA TRP A 369 31.53 5.84 5.56
C TRP A 369 32.10 5.43 4.21
N SER A 370 33.02 6.23 3.67
CA SER A 370 33.56 6.02 2.32
C SER A 370 32.44 5.88 1.27
N ASP A 371 32.44 4.79 0.51
CA ASP A 371 31.43 4.48 -0.50
C ASP A 371 30.27 3.64 0.06
N TRP A 372 30.31 3.25 1.33
CA TRP A 372 29.28 2.48 2.02
C TRP A 372 28.33 3.36 2.82
N TYR A 373 27.15 2.87 3.06
CA TYR A 373 26.20 3.46 3.99
C TYR A 373 25.27 2.42 4.62
N LEU A 374 24.90 2.67 5.85
CA LEU A 374 23.85 1.97 6.57
C LEU A 374 22.68 2.95 6.73
N ARG A 375 21.48 2.48 6.47
CA ARG A 375 20.27 3.27 6.64
C ARG A 375 19.19 2.44 7.32
N VAL A 376 18.52 3.05 8.30
CA VAL A 376 17.27 2.55 8.87
C VAL A 376 16.26 3.67 8.73
N TYR A 377 15.09 3.38 8.17
CA TYR A 377 14.01 4.37 8.14
C TYR A 377 12.66 3.72 8.39
N GLY A 378 11.80 4.45 9.11
CA GLY A 378 10.42 4.11 9.39
C GLY A 378 9.48 5.04 8.66
N HIS A 379 8.34 4.50 8.29
CA HIS A 379 7.26 5.19 7.61
C HIS A 379 5.93 4.71 8.19
N TYR A 380 5.04 5.64 8.51
CA TYR A 380 3.70 5.35 8.99
C TYR A 380 2.68 6.20 8.25
N ASN A 381 1.63 5.56 7.75
CA ASN A 381 0.47 6.18 7.14
C ASN A 381 -0.80 5.65 7.75
N ARG A 382 -1.80 6.51 7.86
CA ARG A 382 -3.17 6.11 8.18
C ARG A 382 -4.10 6.67 7.12
N PHE A 383 -4.91 5.78 6.54
CA PHE A 383 -5.94 6.08 5.56
C PHE A 383 -7.29 5.77 6.18
N ARG A 384 -8.19 6.76 6.21
CA ARG A 384 -9.55 6.59 6.71
C ARG A 384 -10.54 6.59 5.56
N TYR A 385 -11.59 5.81 5.71
CA TYR A 385 -12.70 5.77 4.77
C TYR A 385 -14.00 5.56 5.53
N SER A 386 -15.09 6.12 5.02
CA SER A 386 -16.44 5.87 5.51
C SER A 386 -17.44 6.02 4.35
N ASN A 387 -18.54 5.29 4.43
CA ASN A 387 -19.70 5.41 3.57
C ASN A 387 -20.96 5.17 4.42
N ASP A 388 -22.13 5.12 3.77
CA ASP A 388 -23.40 4.91 4.46
C ASP A 388 -23.57 3.49 5.04
N ILE A 389 -22.74 2.53 4.60
CA ILE A 389 -22.81 1.12 5.01
C ILE A 389 -21.83 0.84 6.15
N GLY A 390 -20.73 1.63 6.25
CA GLY A 390 -19.72 1.40 7.27
C GLY A 390 -18.53 2.35 7.16
N TYR A 391 -17.60 2.16 8.04
CA TYR A 391 -16.37 2.96 8.11
C TYR A 391 -15.17 2.06 8.37
N GLY A 392 -14.00 2.59 8.13
CA GLY A 392 -12.78 1.85 8.40
C GLY A 392 -11.52 2.67 8.26
N HIS A 393 -10.41 2.00 8.44
CA HIS A 393 -9.10 2.60 8.21
C HIS A 393 -8.09 1.52 7.84
N THR A 394 -7.07 1.96 7.11
CA THR A 394 -5.87 1.18 6.87
C THR A 394 -4.71 1.86 7.58
N ASP A 395 -4.09 1.15 8.50
CA ASP A 395 -2.81 1.53 9.09
C ASP A 395 -1.69 0.77 8.40
N GLU A 396 -0.70 1.49 7.93
CA GLU A 396 0.48 0.91 7.32
C GLU A 396 1.72 1.47 7.98
N TRP A 397 2.48 0.63 8.65
CA TRP A 397 3.81 0.98 9.12
C TRP A 397 4.86 0.08 8.48
N ARG A 398 6.03 0.66 8.23
CA ARG A 398 7.17 -0.03 7.63
C ARG A 398 8.45 0.45 8.26
N VAL A 399 9.34 -0.48 8.50
CA VAL A 399 10.72 -0.18 8.90
C VAL A 399 11.64 -0.89 7.93
N TYR A 400 12.53 -0.13 7.35
CA TYR A 400 13.55 -0.61 6.44
C TYR A 400 14.91 -0.53 7.10
N ALA A 401 15.72 -1.58 6.96
CA ALA A 401 17.15 -1.52 7.19
C ALA A 401 17.86 -1.87 5.89
N SER A 402 18.86 -1.10 5.51
CA SER A 402 19.60 -1.33 4.27
C SER A 402 21.07 -1.07 4.45
N LEU A 403 21.89 -1.95 3.86
CA LEU A 403 23.31 -1.78 3.66
C LEU A 403 23.55 -1.48 2.18
N GLY A 404 24.14 -0.33 1.88
CA GLY A 404 24.34 0.12 0.52
C GLY A 404 25.81 0.39 0.21
N PHE A 405 26.13 0.24 -1.06
CA PHE A 405 27.45 0.50 -1.63
C PHE A 405 27.30 1.38 -2.88
N ARG A 406 28.18 2.39 -3.01
CA ARG A 406 28.25 3.28 -4.17
C ARG A 406 29.40 2.90 -5.06
N PHE A 407 29.19 2.90 -6.39
CA PHE A 407 30.19 2.50 -7.38
C PHE A 407 30.08 3.32 -8.67
#